data_31b9a94860a9f8c9c7e129ca25bd0056
#
_entry.id   31b9a94860a9f8c9c7e129ca25bd0056
#
_cell.length_a   1.000
_cell.length_b   1.000
_cell.length_c   1.000
_cell.angle_alpha   90.00
_cell.angle_beta   90.00
_cell.angle_gamma   90.00
#
_symmetry.space_group_name_H-M   'P 1'
#
loop_
_entity.id
_entity.type
_entity.pdbx_description
1 polymer ?
#
loop_
_entity_poly.entity_id
_entity_poly.type
_entity_poly.pdbx_seq_one_letter_code
_entity_poly.pdbx_strand_id
1 'polypeptide(L)'
;ALAVGNSVILKPAQSTPLTAIALAKCFSDAGLPEGVLQVITGSGATLGDALVKDSRVRKISFTGSTKTGTHISGVAGIKKLSLELGSSCPVIVMNDADIEYATDAIALGGYINAGQVCISVQRVIVDESIMGNFLDALKPKVEAIKVGNPKDLENKVGTLISENEAIRVEKSISQAVS
;
A
#
# COMPACT_ATOMS: atom_id res chain seq x y z
N ALA A 1 2.71 14.44 14.39
CA ALA A 1 3.90 15.29 14.50
C ALA A 1 3.51 16.76 14.69
N LEU A 2 2.75 17.36 13.76
CA LEU A 2 2.35 18.77 13.78
C LEU A 2 1.60 19.15 15.06
N ALA A 3 0.62 18.36 15.49
CA ALA A 3 -0.20 18.63 16.68
C ALA A 3 0.58 18.76 18.01
N VAL A 4 1.81 18.27 18.04
CA VAL A 4 2.69 18.35 19.22
C VAL A 4 3.92 19.24 18.96
N GLY A 5 3.81 20.14 17.98
CA GLY A 5 4.80 21.19 17.72
C GLY A 5 6.05 20.77 16.95
N ASN A 6 6.04 19.63 16.25
CA ASN A 6 7.16 19.28 15.39
C ASN A 6 7.01 19.88 14.00
N SER A 7 8.12 20.22 13.35
CA SER A 7 8.16 20.48 11.91
C SER A 7 8.20 19.16 11.13
N VAL A 8 7.66 19.18 9.91
CA VAL A 8 7.55 18.00 9.04
C VAL A 8 8.01 18.33 7.64
N ILE A 9 8.86 17.49 7.08
CA ILE A 9 9.13 17.46 5.64
C ILE A 9 8.40 16.25 5.05
N LEU A 10 7.46 16.50 4.17
CA LEU A 10 6.69 15.49 3.47
C LEU A 10 7.25 15.27 2.07
N LYS A 11 7.78 14.08 1.82
CA LYS A 11 8.15 13.62 0.48
C LYS A 11 7.10 12.62 -0.01
N PRO A 12 6.17 13.00 -0.87
CA PRO A 12 5.19 12.08 -1.43
C PRO A 12 5.83 11.05 -2.35
N ALA A 13 5.08 10.00 -2.69
CA ALA A 13 5.46 9.08 -3.74
C ALA A 13 5.63 9.85 -5.07
N GLN A 14 6.66 9.48 -5.83
CA GLN A 14 7.01 10.20 -7.07
C GLN A 14 5.89 10.15 -8.10
N SER A 15 5.20 9.02 -8.22
CA SER A 15 4.14 8.82 -9.21
C SER A 15 2.78 9.36 -8.77
N THR A 16 2.58 9.65 -7.49
CA THR A 16 1.26 10.07 -6.94
C THR A 16 1.40 11.23 -5.95
N PRO A 17 2.01 12.38 -6.32
CA PRO A 17 2.28 13.45 -5.36
C PRO A 17 1.08 14.36 -5.08
N LEU A 18 0.08 14.42 -5.96
CA LEU A 18 -0.94 15.47 -5.97
C LEU A 18 -1.81 15.50 -4.71
N THR A 19 -2.21 14.33 -4.20
CA THR A 19 -3.02 14.25 -2.97
C THR A 19 -2.25 14.79 -1.75
N ALA A 20 -0.95 14.48 -1.64
CA ALA A 20 -0.12 14.99 -0.56
C ALA A 20 0.09 16.51 -0.64
N ILE A 21 0.24 17.04 -1.86
CA ILE A 21 0.32 18.48 -2.10
C ILE A 21 -1.00 19.18 -1.72
N ALA A 22 -2.14 18.62 -2.14
CA ALA A 22 -3.46 19.14 -1.79
C ALA A 22 -3.69 19.12 -0.27
N LEU A 23 -3.29 18.04 0.41
CA LEU A 23 -3.35 17.95 1.87
C LEU A 23 -2.50 19.05 2.54
N ALA A 24 -1.27 19.27 2.08
CA ALA A 24 -0.40 20.32 2.61
C ALA A 24 -1.01 21.72 2.41
N LYS A 25 -1.67 21.94 1.26
CA LYS A 25 -2.41 23.19 1.02
C LYS A 25 -3.54 23.36 2.03
N CYS A 26 -4.30 22.33 2.37
CA CYS A 26 -5.35 22.43 3.39
C CYS A 26 -4.77 22.88 4.75
N PHE A 27 -3.61 22.39 5.15
CA PHE A 27 -2.93 22.84 6.37
C PHE A 27 -2.52 24.33 6.29
N SER A 28 -1.99 24.77 5.16
CA SER A 28 -1.64 26.18 4.93
C SER A 28 -2.87 27.07 4.98
N ASP A 29 -3.96 26.69 4.30
CA ASP A 29 -5.22 27.43 4.27
C ASP A 29 -5.88 27.51 5.67
N ALA A 30 -5.64 26.50 6.51
CA ALA A 30 -6.08 26.47 7.91
C ALA A 30 -5.19 27.29 8.87
N GLY A 31 -4.19 28.00 8.35
CA GLY A 31 -3.33 28.89 9.14
C GLY A 31 -2.13 28.21 9.80
N LEU A 32 -1.70 27.04 9.33
CA LEU A 32 -0.45 26.46 9.81
C LEU A 32 0.71 27.41 9.52
N PRO A 33 1.56 27.77 10.51
CA PRO A 33 2.67 28.68 10.30
C PRO A 33 3.62 28.23 9.19
N GLU A 34 4.16 29.19 8.46
CA GLU A 34 5.09 28.92 7.37
C GLU A 34 6.31 28.15 7.86
N GLY A 35 6.79 27.18 7.06
CA GLY A 35 7.96 26.36 7.36
C GLY A 35 7.70 25.17 8.29
N VAL A 36 6.53 25.08 8.93
CA VAL A 36 6.21 23.96 9.83
C VAL A 36 5.91 22.68 9.05
N LEU A 37 5.22 22.77 7.91
CA LEU A 37 5.03 21.67 6.96
C LEU A 37 5.62 22.06 5.61
N GLN A 38 6.57 21.29 5.14
CA GLN A 38 7.21 21.51 3.83
C GLN A 38 7.02 20.28 2.95
N VAL A 39 6.69 20.46 1.68
CA VAL A 39 6.55 19.37 0.71
C VAL A 39 7.67 19.46 -0.30
N ILE A 40 8.37 18.35 -0.48
CA ILE A 40 9.39 18.23 -1.53
C ILE A 40 9.05 17.04 -2.44
N THR A 41 9.08 17.28 -3.76
CA THR A 41 8.80 16.24 -4.75
C THR A 41 10.09 15.82 -5.46
N GLY A 42 10.19 14.54 -5.80
CA GLY A 42 11.31 13.97 -6.52
C GLY A 42 11.61 12.53 -6.16
N SER A 43 12.71 12.01 -6.70
CA SER A 43 13.06 10.61 -6.58
C SER A 43 13.41 10.21 -5.14
N GLY A 44 13.04 8.98 -4.76
CA GLY A 44 13.41 8.40 -3.46
C GLY A 44 14.92 8.20 -3.33
N ALA A 45 15.60 7.83 -4.42
CA ALA A 45 17.02 7.59 -4.42
C ALA A 45 17.85 8.85 -4.17
N THR A 46 17.37 10.01 -4.61
CA THR A 46 18.10 11.30 -4.44
C THR A 46 17.61 12.04 -3.21
N LEU A 47 16.34 12.48 -3.22
CA LEU A 47 15.80 13.29 -2.14
C LEU A 47 15.51 12.48 -0.88
N GLY A 48 15.05 11.22 -1.03
CA GLY A 48 14.82 10.34 0.11
C GLY A 48 16.11 10.07 0.88
N ASP A 49 17.17 9.70 0.20
CA ASP A 49 18.47 9.46 0.81
C ASP A 49 19.07 10.72 1.47
N ALA A 50 18.93 11.88 0.84
CA ALA A 50 19.36 13.15 1.45
C ALA A 50 18.65 13.41 2.78
N LEU A 51 17.32 13.24 2.82
CA LEU A 51 16.54 13.38 4.06
C LEU A 51 16.93 12.35 5.13
N VAL A 52 17.06 11.09 4.71
CA VAL A 52 17.38 9.99 5.65
C VAL A 52 18.73 10.19 6.32
N LYS A 53 19.72 10.71 5.58
CA LYS A 53 21.09 10.92 6.07
C LYS A 53 21.28 12.25 6.82
N ASP A 54 20.42 13.26 6.61
CA ASP A 54 20.58 14.58 7.21
C ASP A 54 20.44 14.54 8.74
N SER A 55 21.44 15.05 9.44
CA SER A 55 21.51 15.00 10.92
C SER A 55 20.42 15.82 11.62
N ARG A 56 19.79 16.79 10.92
CA ARG A 56 18.68 17.60 11.44
C ARG A 56 17.37 16.82 11.51
N VAL A 57 17.21 15.78 10.68
CA VAL A 57 16.07 14.87 10.72
C VAL A 57 16.20 13.91 11.89
N ARG A 58 15.28 13.95 12.84
CA ARG A 58 15.31 13.17 14.06
C ARG A 58 14.47 11.90 14.00
N LYS A 59 13.39 11.92 13.22
CA LYS A 59 12.50 10.79 13.01
C LYS A 59 12.15 10.66 11.53
N ILE A 60 12.12 9.42 11.05
CA ILE A 60 11.69 9.06 9.71
C ILE A 60 10.44 8.19 9.85
N SER A 61 9.39 8.55 9.12
CA SER A 61 8.21 7.72 8.92
C SER A 61 8.16 7.39 7.42
N PHE A 62 8.12 6.11 7.10
CA PHE A 62 8.17 5.63 5.72
C PHE A 62 7.13 4.54 5.50
N THR A 63 6.40 4.67 4.40
CA THR A 63 5.51 3.63 3.88
C THR A 63 5.98 3.26 2.48
N GLY A 64 6.20 1.97 2.22
CA GLY A 64 6.62 1.50 0.91
C GLY A 64 7.17 0.07 0.91
N SER A 65 8.03 -0.26 -0.06
CA SER A 65 8.56 -1.63 -0.19
C SER A 65 9.51 -2.01 0.95
N THR A 66 9.51 -3.29 1.32
CA THR A 66 10.46 -3.85 2.28
C THR A 66 11.91 -3.57 1.88
N LYS A 67 12.24 -3.68 0.58
CA LYS A 67 13.57 -3.36 0.06
C LYS A 67 14.00 -1.93 0.40
N THR A 68 13.12 -0.95 0.20
CA THR A 68 13.41 0.45 0.51
C THR A 68 13.49 0.68 2.02
N GLY A 69 12.59 0.04 2.80
CA GLY A 69 12.63 0.12 4.27
C GLY A 69 13.94 -0.43 4.85
N THR A 70 14.42 -1.55 4.33
CA THR A 70 15.72 -2.13 4.70
C THR A 70 16.87 -1.18 4.39
N HIS A 71 16.86 -0.55 3.21
CA HIS A 71 17.85 0.47 2.85
C HIS A 71 17.81 1.66 3.83
N ILE A 72 16.64 2.21 4.09
CA ILE A 72 16.46 3.32 5.06
C ILE A 72 17.02 2.93 6.43
N SER A 73 16.67 1.75 6.93
CA SER A 73 17.16 1.25 8.21
C SER A 73 18.68 1.16 8.27
N GLY A 74 19.32 0.76 7.16
CA GLY A 74 20.78 0.64 7.07
C GLY A 74 21.51 1.98 7.04
N VAL A 75 20.90 3.06 6.53
CA VAL A 75 21.58 4.35 6.33
C VAL A 75 21.11 5.47 7.26
N ALA A 76 20.06 5.27 8.03
CA ALA A 76 19.46 6.29 8.89
C ALA A 76 20.33 6.66 10.12
N GLY A 77 21.24 5.79 10.53
CA GLY A 77 21.99 5.96 11.78
C GLY A 77 21.08 5.90 13.02
N ILE A 78 21.41 6.65 14.05
CA ILE A 78 20.65 6.67 15.32
C ILE A 78 19.45 7.62 15.20
N LYS A 79 18.44 7.23 14.41
CA LYS A 79 17.17 7.96 14.27
C LYS A 79 16.00 7.09 14.68
N LYS A 80 14.90 7.73 15.11
CA LYS A 80 13.65 7.01 15.30
C LYS A 80 13.06 6.64 13.93
N LEU A 81 12.74 5.37 13.72
CA LEU A 81 12.12 4.87 12.50
C LEU A 81 10.70 4.37 12.79
N SER A 82 9.76 4.72 11.91
CA SER A 82 8.46 4.08 11.80
C SER A 82 8.34 3.59 10.35
N LEU A 83 8.34 2.29 10.16
CA LEU A 83 8.37 1.66 8.84
C LEU A 83 7.09 0.85 8.64
N GLU A 84 6.29 1.24 7.65
CA GLU A 84 5.11 0.53 7.19
C GLU A 84 5.47 -0.12 5.84
N LEU A 85 5.63 -1.42 5.83
CA LEU A 85 6.22 -2.17 4.74
C LEU A 85 5.21 -3.15 4.11
N GLY A 86 5.67 -3.96 3.16
CA GLY A 86 4.85 -4.99 2.55
C GLY A 86 4.47 -6.12 3.53
N SER A 87 3.33 -6.74 3.28
CA SER A 87 2.81 -7.87 4.06
C SER A 87 2.26 -8.95 3.14
N SER A 88 2.03 -10.16 3.66
CA SER A 88 1.29 -11.22 2.98
C SER A 88 -0.14 -11.38 3.50
N CYS A 89 -0.55 -10.61 4.49
CA CYS A 89 -1.90 -10.48 5.03
C CYS A 89 -2.71 -11.80 5.01
N PRO A 90 -2.34 -12.81 5.79
CA PRO A 90 -3.04 -14.08 5.80
C PRO A 90 -4.41 -13.95 6.46
N VAL A 91 -5.40 -14.62 5.89
CA VAL A 91 -6.74 -14.78 6.47
C VAL A 91 -6.93 -16.26 6.80
N ILE A 92 -7.41 -16.56 8.00
CA ILE A 92 -7.74 -17.91 8.45
C ILE A 92 -9.26 -18.06 8.45
N VAL A 93 -9.76 -19.08 7.77
CA VAL A 93 -11.19 -19.42 7.69
C VAL A 93 -11.39 -20.77 8.37
N MET A 94 -11.99 -20.73 9.55
CA MET A 94 -12.29 -21.93 10.35
C MET A 94 -13.62 -22.56 9.93
N ASN A 95 -13.86 -23.79 10.34
CA ASN A 95 -15.03 -24.57 9.94
C ASN A 95 -16.39 -24.01 10.42
N ASP A 96 -16.38 -23.12 11.39
CA ASP A 96 -17.56 -22.41 11.91
C ASP A 96 -17.75 -21.01 11.32
N ALA A 97 -16.92 -20.63 10.32
CA ALA A 97 -17.01 -19.31 9.69
C ALA A 97 -18.27 -19.18 8.82
N ASP A 98 -18.82 -17.96 8.77
CA ASP A 98 -19.79 -17.59 7.76
C ASP A 98 -19.09 -17.49 6.39
N ILE A 99 -19.29 -18.52 5.55
CA ILE A 99 -18.61 -18.67 4.26
C ILE A 99 -18.98 -17.50 3.32
N GLU A 100 -20.24 -17.07 3.30
CA GLU A 100 -20.67 -15.98 2.42
C GLU A 100 -19.98 -14.66 2.79
N TYR A 101 -20.00 -14.31 4.07
CA TYR A 101 -19.31 -13.13 4.57
C TYR A 101 -17.79 -13.21 4.35
N ALA A 102 -17.17 -14.35 4.65
CA ALA A 102 -15.74 -14.54 4.51
C ALA A 102 -15.29 -14.39 3.04
N THR A 103 -16.02 -15.01 2.11
CA THR A 103 -15.68 -14.94 0.68
C THR A 103 -15.90 -13.54 0.08
N ASP A 104 -16.94 -12.79 0.50
CA ASP A 104 -17.14 -11.40 0.12
C ASP A 104 -15.98 -10.51 0.60
N ALA A 105 -15.61 -10.64 1.87
CA ALA A 105 -14.51 -9.88 2.46
C ALA A 105 -13.16 -10.21 1.79
N ILE A 106 -12.91 -11.49 1.48
CA ILE A 106 -11.69 -11.95 0.82
C ILE A 106 -11.64 -11.46 -0.63
N ALA A 107 -12.74 -11.57 -1.38
CA ALA A 107 -12.79 -11.07 -2.76
C ALA A 107 -12.53 -9.55 -2.81
N LEU A 108 -13.18 -8.77 -1.93
CA LEU A 108 -12.93 -7.34 -1.82
C LEU A 108 -11.48 -7.05 -1.39
N GLY A 109 -11.02 -7.68 -0.31
CA GLY A 109 -9.70 -7.41 0.28
C GLY A 109 -8.53 -7.84 -0.61
N GLY A 110 -8.72 -8.83 -1.48
CA GLY A 110 -7.68 -9.30 -2.40
C GLY A 110 -7.50 -8.43 -3.63
N TYR A 111 -8.57 -7.82 -4.14
CA TYR A 111 -8.57 -7.15 -5.44
C TYR A 111 -8.82 -5.64 -5.40
N ILE A 112 -9.14 -5.06 -4.25
CA ILE A 112 -9.27 -3.60 -4.12
C ILE A 112 -8.01 -2.90 -4.62
N ASN A 113 -8.18 -1.84 -5.41
CA ASN A 113 -7.08 -1.09 -6.03
C ASN A 113 -6.09 -1.96 -6.81
N ALA A 114 -6.59 -3.01 -7.49
CA ALA A 114 -5.77 -4.00 -8.21
C ALA A 114 -4.75 -4.73 -7.29
N GLY A 115 -5.09 -4.95 -6.02
CA GLY A 115 -4.20 -5.57 -5.04
C GLY A 115 -3.03 -4.69 -4.57
N GLN A 116 -2.96 -3.43 -5.00
CA GLN A 116 -1.87 -2.51 -4.65
C GLN A 116 -2.13 -1.83 -3.29
N VAL A 117 -2.38 -2.64 -2.27
CA VAL A 117 -2.65 -2.19 -0.90
C VAL A 117 -1.83 -3.04 0.06
N CYS A 118 -1.18 -2.42 1.06
CA CYS A 118 -0.34 -3.14 2.03
C CYS A 118 -1.11 -4.19 2.84
N ILE A 119 -2.42 -3.99 3.03
CA ILE A 119 -3.32 -4.92 3.73
C ILE A 119 -4.09 -5.85 2.76
N SER A 120 -3.73 -5.90 1.48
CA SER A 120 -4.38 -6.80 0.51
C SER A 120 -4.25 -8.26 0.94
N VAL A 121 -5.35 -8.99 0.89
CA VAL A 121 -5.37 -10.42 1.21
C VAL A 121 -4.61 -11.19 0.13
N GLN A 122 -3.47 -11.77 0.51
CA GLN A 122 -2.59 -12.51 -0.42
C GLN A 122 -2.54 -14.00 -0.11
N ARG A 123 -2.98 -14.41 1.09
CA ARG A 123 -2.99 -15.80 1.51
C ARG A 123 -4.26 -16.11 2.28
N VAL A 124 -4.93 -17.17 1.89
CA VAL A 124 -6.10 -17.69 2.62
C VAL A 124 -5.81 -19.10 3.09
N ILE A 125 -5.97 -19.32 4.38
CA ILE A 125 -5.77 -20.62 5.04
C ILE A 125 -7.15 -21.10 5.47
N VAL A 126 -7.65 -22.13 4.84
CA VAL A 126 -9.02 -22.64 5.02
C VAL A 126 -8.99 -24.01 5.69
N ASP A 127 -9.88 -24.24 6.66
CA ASP A 127 -10.09 -25.56 7.24
C ASP A 127 -10.47 -26.56 6.14
N GLU A 128 -9.83 -27.72 6.14
CA GLU A 128 -9.99 -28.75 5.10
C GLU A 128 -11.45 -29.20 4.94
N SER A 129 -12.21 -29.25 6.04
CA SER A 129 -13.60 -29.72 6.04
C SER A 129 -14.56 -28.83 5.25
N ILE A 130 -14.24 -27.54 5.08
CA ILE A 130 -15.06 -26.55 4.36
C ILE A 130 -14.44 -26.08 3.04
N MET A 131 -13.27 -26.60 2.66
CA MET A 131 -12.51 -26.12 1.49
C MET A 131 -13.35 -26.15 0.21
N GLY A 132 -14.12 -27.22 -0.05
CA GLY A 132 -14.97 -27.31 -1.24
C GLY A 132 -16.02 -26.20 -1.28
N ASN A 133 -16.81 -26.06 -0.23
CA ASN A 133 -17.85 -25.04 -0.12
C ASN A 133 -17.27 -23.63 -0.20
N PHE A 134 -16.10 -23.41 0.39
CA PHE A 134 -15.40 -22.14 0.34
C PHE A 134 -14.97 -21.76 -1.09
N LEU A 135 -14.38 -22.69 -1.84
CA LEU A 135 -13.95 -22.45 -3.23
C LEU A 135 -15.16 -22.23 -4.15
N ASP A 136 -16.23 -22.99 -3.98
CA ASP A 136 -17.47 -22.86 -4.75
C ASP A 136 -18.12 -21.47 -4.54
N ALA A 137 -18.01 -20.91 -3.32
CA ALA A 137 -18.52 -19.58 -3.00
C ALA A 137 -17.56 -18.46 -3.46
N LEU A 138 -16.23 -18.62 -3.32
CA LEU A 138 -15.26 -17.58 -3.64
C LEU A 138 -15.06 -17.38 -5.14
N LYS A 139 -14.93 -18.48 -5.88
CA LYS A 139 -14.55 -18.43 -7.31
C LYS A 139 -15.50 -17.56 -8.14
N PRO A 140 -16.82 -17.70 -8.10
CA PRO A 140 -17.72 -16.87 -8.89
C PRO A 140 -17.66 -15.39 -8.48
N LYS A 141 -17.40 -15.06 -7.20
CA LYS A 141 -17.25 -13.69 -6.72
C LYS A 141 -16.01 -13.02 -7.31
N VAL A 142 -14.91 -13.75 -7.39
CA VAL A 142 -13.67 -13.25 -8.01
C VAL A 142 -13.83 -13.09 -9.53
N GLU A 143 -14.44 -14.07 -10.21
CA GLU A 143 -14.70 -14.03 -11.65
C GLU A 143 -15.65 -12.89 -12.06
N ALA A 144 -16.55 -12.48 -11.17
CA ALA A 144 -17.47 -11.37 -11.40
C ALA A 144 -16.81 -9.97 -11.29
N ILE A 145 -15.55 -9.88 -10.81
CA ILE A 145 -14.84 -8.61 -10.67
C ILE A 145 -14.54 -8.02 -12.05
N LYS A 146 -15.18 -6.91 -12.36
CA LYS A 146 -14.94 -6.19 -13.63
C LYS A 146 -13.62 -5.43 -13.57
N VAL A 147 -12.78 -5.66 -14.57
CA VAL A 147 -11.49 -4.98 -14.77
C VAL A 147 -11.62 -4.04 -15.97
N GLY A 148 -11.15 -2.81 -15.85
CA GLY A 148 -11.23 -1.86 -16.96
C GLY A 148 -10.83 -0.44 -16.61
N ASN A 149 -11.31 0.51 -17.42
CA ASN A 149 -11.02 1.93 -17.22
C ASN A 149 -11.52 2.41 -15.85
N PRO A 150 -10.66 2.97 -14.97
CA PRO A 150 -11.06 3.40 -13.62
C PRO A 150 -12.03 4.60 -13.60
N LYS A 151 -12.26 5.26 -14.73
CA LYS A 151 -13.28 6.32 -14.86
C LYS A 151 -14.70 5.77 -14.99
N ASP A 152 -14.82 4.50 -15.32
CA ASP A 152 -16.10 3.80 -15.39
C ASP A 152 -16.38 3.15 -14.03
N LEU A 153 -17.43 3.61 -13.36
CA LEU A 153 -17.82 3.19 -12.00
C LEU A 153 -18.22 1.69 -11.90
N GLU A 154 -18.54 1.07 -13.02
CA GLU A 154 -18.82 -0.37 -13.09
C GLU A 154 -17.55 -1.21 -12.88
N ASN A 155 -16.38 -0.68 -13.23
CA ASN A 155 -15.12 -1.38 -13.06
C ASN A 155 -14.63 -1.27 -11.60
N LYS A 156 -14.35 -2.42 -10.99
CA LYS A 156 -13.87 -2.50 -9.60
C LYS A 156 -12.34 -2.54 -9.51
N VAL A 157 -11.69 -2.98 -10.59
CA VAL A 157 -10.23 -3.08 -10.69
C VAL A 157 -9.77 -2.25 -11.88
N GLY A 158 -8.91 -1.28 -11.61
CA GLY A 158 -8.28 -0.42 -12.61
C GLY A 158 -6.90 -0.93 -13.04
N THR A 159 -6.06 0.01 -13.47
CA THR A 159 -4.69 -0.27 -13.90
C THR A 159 -3.73 -0.44 -12.72
N LEU A 160 -2.65 -1.18 -12.94
CA LEU A 160 -1.47 -1.11 -12.07
C LEU A 160 -0.77 0.25 -12.24
N ILE A 161 0.07 0.61 -11.27
CA ILE A 161 0.75 1.91 -11.24
C ILE A 161 1.67 2.15 -12.45
N SER A 162 2.19 1.08 -13.05
CA SER A 162 3.02 1.14 -14.25
C SER A 162 3.01 -0.18 -15.02
N GLU A 163 3.39 -0.12 -16.30
CA GLU A 163 3.57 -1.30 -17.15
C GLU A 163 4.64 -2.25 -16.58
N ASN A 164 5.71 -1.73 -16.01
CA ASN A 164 6.75 -2.55 -15.38
C ASN A 164 6.20 -3.41 -14.23
N GLU A 165 5.26 -2.87 -13.45
CA GLU A 165 4.61 -3.64 -12.38
C GLU A 165 3.66 -4.69 -12.95
N ALA A 166 2.98 -4.42 -14.07
CA ALA A 166 2.16 -5.42 -14.75
C ALA A 166 3.02 -6.59 -15.26
N ILE A 167 4.13 -6.29 -15.93
CA ILE A 167 5.10 -7.29 -16.38
C ILE A 167 5.68 -8.10 -15.20
N ARG A 168 5.97 -7.46 -14.07
CA ARG A 168 6.45 -8.15 -12.88
C ARG A 168 5.42 -9.14 -12.32
N VAL A 169 4.16 -8.73 -12.25
CA VAL A 169 3.06 -9.60 -11.79
C VAL A 169 2.87 -10.79 -12.73
N GLU A 170 2.83 -10.53 -14.05
CA GLU A 170 2.71 -11.58 -15.08
C GLU A 170 3.84 -12.62 -14.96
N LYS A 171 5.09 -12.16 -14.79
CA LYS A 171 6.22 -13.07 -14.57
C LYS A 171 6.05 -13.91 -13.30
N SER A 172 5.55 -13.32 -12.20
CA SER A 172 5.33 -14.06 -10.95
C SER A 172 4.26 -15.14 -11.12
N ILE A 173 3.19 -14.84 -11.86
CA ILE A 173 2.14 -15.82 -12.18
C ILE A 173 2.72 -16.97 -13.05
N SER A 174 3.44 -16.62 -14.10
CA SER A 174 4.06 -17.59 -14.99
C SER A 174 5.03 -18.53 -14.27
N GLN A 175 5.80 -18.00 -13.30
CA GLN A 175 6.70 -18.80 -12.45
C GLN A 175 5.94 -19.73 -11.49
N ALA A 176 4.75 -19.36 -11.07
CA ALA A 176 3.94 -20.19 -10.18
C ALA A 176 3.22 -21.33 -10.91
N VAL A 177 3.01 -21.20 -12.22
CA VAL A 177 2.31 -22.19 -13.07
C VAL A 177 3.30 -23.17 -13.73
N SER A 178 4.58 -22.80 -13.87
CA SER A 178 5.65 -23.65 -14.44
C SER A 178 6.16 -24.67 -13.41
#